data_785deb826563c073cd9146bf5e09398e
#
_entry.id   785deb826563c073cd9146bf5e09398e
#
_cell.length_a   1.000
_cell.length_b   1.000
_cell.length_c   1.000
_cell.angle_alpha   90.00
_cell.angle_beta   90.00
_cell.angle_gamma   90.00
#
_symmetry.space_group_name_H-M   'P 1'
#
loop_
_entity.id
_entity.type
_entity.pdbx_description
1 polymer ?
#
loop_
_entity_poly.entity_id
_entity_poly.type
_entity_poly.pdbx_seq_one_letter_code
_entity_poly.pdbx_strand_id
1 'polypeptide(L)'
;MIHPLDNGTSINTLRGVRKHQRLIQTISLIAHQPVILLVSLLLFTSTCGGIAPLPRYTNHPVDKVVMTNELHTRQQAFRKGNTKRLMTVASRYVGIPYKWGGTTRDGMDCSAMTRAIVRETYGIELPRTSKQMFGVGVPIVNRNQLQPGDLVFFQIAASGPGVSHVGIYVGKDRFMHASSSRGGVMDRLSNSYFDSRFAGARRLL
;
A
#
# COMPACT_ATOMS: atom_id res chain seq x y z
N MET A 1 35.25 -20.62 51.19
CA MET A 1 35.31 -19.98 52.50
C MET A 1 34.91 -18.55 52.37
N ILE A 2 33.90 -18.21 53.14
CA ILE A 2 33.44 -16.94 53.65
C ILE A 2 32.41 -16.18 52.80
N HIS A 3 31.16 -16.40 53.17
CA HIS A 3 29.96 -15.59 53.20
C HIS A 3 30.10 -14.38 54.15
N PRO A 4 29.06 -13.58 54.37
CA PRO A 4 28.28 -12.55 53.60
C PRO A 4 28.23 -11.23 54.38
N LEU A 5 27.37 -10.27 53.95
CA LEU A 5 26.59 -9.33 54.77
C LEU A 5 25.83 -8.42 53.80
N ASP A 6 24.63 -8.57 53.60
CA ASP A 6 23.39 -8.06 54.19
C ASP A 6 23.48 -6.63 54.78
N ASN A 7 22.73 -5.72 54.16
CA ASN A 7 22.10 -4.60 54.85
C ASN A 7 20.94 -4.05 54.00
N GLY A 8 19.75 -4.52 54.37
CA GLY A 8 18.53 -3.82 54.07
C GLY A 8 18.32 -2.59 54.97
N THR A 9 17.31 -1.87 54.66
CA THR A 9 16.61 -0.71 55.23
C THR A 9 16.78 0.54 54.36
N SER A 10 15.77 1.05 53.74
CA SER A 10 14.67 1.81 54.23
C SER A 10 13.95 2.48 53.06
N ILE A 11 12.86 1.91 52.61
CA ILE A 11 11.94 2.57 51.67
C ILE A 11 10.57 2.67 52.36
N ASN A 12 10.39 3.63 53.25
CA ASN A 12 9.06 3.88 53.86
C ASN A 12 8.85 5.32 54.37
N THR A 13 9.42 6.34 53.72
CA THR A 13 9.19 7.72 54.20
C THR A 13 8.70 8.72 53.14
N LEU A 14 8.33 8.30 51.93
CA LEU A 14 7.90 9.25 50.92
C LEU A 14 6.43 9.07 50.45
N ARG A 15 5.61 8.31 51.19
CA ARG A 15 4.18 8.13 50.81
C ARG A 15 3.21 9.11 51.51
N GLY A 16 3.68 9.94 52.42
CA GLY A 16 2.81 10.84 53.26
C GLY A 16 2.58 12.24 52.67
N VAL A 17 3.44 12.74 51.79
CA VAL A 17 3.43 14.17 51.42
C VAL A 17 2.60 14.48 50.18
N ARG A 18 2.25 13.48 49.36
CA ARG A 18 1.50 13.72 48.10
C ARG A 18 -0.02 13.72 48.20
N LYS A 19 -0.58 13.43 49.38
CA LYS A 19 -2.05 13.42 49.53
C LYS A 19 -2.64 14.77 49.94
N HIS A 20 -1.85 15.69 50.50
CA HIS A 20 -2.37 17.01 50.94
C HIS A 20 -2.37 18.09 49.85
N GLN A 21 -1.61 17.95 48.81
CA GLN A 21 -1.60 18.97 47.74
C GLN A 21 -2.70 18.81 46.70
N ARG A 22 -3.42 17.70 46.66
CA ARG A 22 -4.54 17.50 45.70
C ARG A 22 -5.90 17.99 46.16
N LEU A 23 -6.03 18.31 47.44
CA LEU A 23 -7.31 18.78 48.00
C LEU A 23 -7.51 20.31 47.93
N ILE A 24 -6.46 21.08 47.73
CA ILE A 24 -6.57 22.56 47.67
C ILE A 24 -6.84 23.06 46.24
N GLN A 25 -6.54 22.27 45.19
CA GLN A 25 -6.79 22.67 43.79
C GLN A 25 -8.22 22.38 43.28
N THR A 26 -9.00 21.58 44.00
CA THR A 26 -10.37 21.23 43.60
C THR A 26 -11.44 22.19 44.07
N ILE A 27 -11.14 23.10 45.01
CA ILE A 27 -12.14 24.03 45.55
C ILE A 27 -12.17 25.37 44.78
N SER A 28 -11.12 25.72 44.03
CA SER A 28 -11.06 27.01 43.31
C SER A 28 -11.69 26.96 41.88
N LEU A 29 -12.11 25.81 41.40
CA LEU A 29 -12.67 25.65 40.04
C LEU A 29 -14.20 25.67 39.97
N ILE A 30 -14.90 25.70 41.10
CA ILE A 30 -16.38 25.62 41.16
C ILE A 30 -17.05 26.99 41.20
N ALA A 31 -16.32 28.06 41.53
CA ALA A 31 -16.92 29.38 41.72
C ALA A 31 -17.07 30.27 40.45
N HIS A 32 -16.57 29.87 39.28
CA HIS A 32 -16.59 30.69 38.06
C HIS A 32 -17.37 30.08 36.87
N GLN A 33 -18.11 29.01 37.08
CA GLN A 33 -18.83 28.30 36.01
C GLN A 33 -20.12 28.98 35.50
N PRO A 34 -20.89 29.75 36.23
CA PRO A 34 -22.17 30.29 35.71
C PRO A 34 -22.00 31.44 34.73
N VAL A 35 -20.88 32.17 34.72
CA VAL A 35 -20.70 33.33 33.83
C VAL A 35 -20.24 32.94 32.44
N ILE A 36 -19.46 31.86 32.33
CA ILE A 36 -18.94 31.39 31.01
C ILE A 36 -20.06 30.72 30.19
N LEU A 37 -21.00 30.04 30.83
CA LEU A 37 -22.14 29.39 30.17
C LEU A 37 -23.15 30.41 29.61
N LEU A 38 -23.30 31.58 30.19
CA LEU A 38 -24.20 32.63 29.71
C LEU A 38 -23.61 33.43 28.51
N VAL A 39 -22.28 33.57 28.45
CA VAL A 39 -21.60 34.24 27.34
C VAL A 39 -21.52 33.33 26.11
N SER A 40 -21.38 32.04 26.28
CA SER A 40 -21.37 31.09 25.15
C SER A 40 -22.75 30.88 24.52
N LEU A 41 -23.84 31.09 25.28
CA LEU A 41 -25.20 30.97 24.75
C LEU A 41 -25.63 32.19 23.88
N LEU A 42 -25.01 33.35 24.08
CA LEU A 42 -25.30 34.55 23.31
C LEU A 42 -24.52 34.64 21.98
N LEU A 43 -23.49 33.80 21.77
CA LEU A 43 -22.70 33.78 20.52
C LEU A 43 -23.19 32.76 19.49
N PHE A 44 -24.18 31.93 19.83
CA PHE A 44 -24.73 30.91 18.91
C PHE A 44 -25.96 31.35 18.12
N THR A 45 -26.40 32.57 18.19
CA THR A 45 -27.64 33.00 17.51
C THR A 45 -27.43 33.84 16.22
N SER A 46 -26.28 33.80 15.58
CA SER A 46 -26.09 34.56 14.34
C SER A 46 -25.20 33.90 13.32
N THR A 47 -25.49 32.63 12.97
CA THR A 47 -25.11 32.14 11.65
C THR A 47 -26.25 31.27 11.12
N CYS A 48 -27.30 31.94 10.65
CA CYS A 48 -28.18 31.38 9.65
C CYS A 48 -27.37 31.31 8.34
N GLY A 49 -26.35 30.45 8.31
CA GLY A 49 -25.69 30.00 7.10
C GLY A 49 -26.72 29.24 6.30
N GLY A 50 -27.26 29.89 5.26
CA GLY A 50 -28.17 29.23 4.34
C GLY A 50 -27.53 27.92 3.91
N ILE A 51 -28.19 26.81 4.20
CA ILE A 51 -27.83 25.50 3.66
C ILE A 51 -27.93 25.69 2.16
N ALA A 52 -26.77 25.74 1.49
CA ALA A 52 -26.74 25.77 0.03
C ALA A 52 -27.59 24.58 -0.45
N PRO A 53 -28.60 24.80 -1.30
CA PRO A 53 -29.41 23.71 -1.80
C PRO A 53 -28.47 22.65 -2.41
N LEU A 54 -28.63 21.41 -1.99
CA LEU A 54 -27.92 20.31 -2.60
C LEU A 54 -28.09 20.39 -4.11
N PRO A 55 -27.03 20.24 -4.90
CA PRO A 55 -27.13 20.30 -6.35
C PRO A 55 -28.20 19.29 -6.79
N ARG A 56 -29.29 19.79 -7.37
CA ARG A 56 -30.32 18.91 -7.96
C ARG A 56 -29.66 18.19 -9.12
N TYR A 57 -29.52 16.89 -8.99
CA TYR A 57 -29.08 16.04 -10.08
C TYR A 57 -30.16 16.10 -11.17
N THR A 58 -29.92 16.89 -12.21
CA THR A 58 -30.74 16.93 -13.40
C THR A 58 -30.37 15.73 -14.27
N ASN A 59 -31.30 14.81 -14.46
CA ASN A 59 -31.12 13.62 -15.32
C ASN A 59 -31.12 14.00 -16.82
N HIS A 60 -30.42 15.08 -17.22
CA HIS A 60 -30.28 15.41 -18.62
C HIS A 60 -29.34 14.41 -19.29
N PRO A 61 -29.71 13.78 -20.41
CA PRO A 61 -28.87 12.80 -21.12
C PRO A 61 -27.48 13.37 -21.48
N VAL A 62 -27.42 14.66 -21.76
CA VAL A 62 -26.18 15.37 -22.12
C VAL A 62 -25.19 15.42 -20.95
N ASP A 63 -25.68 15.65 -19.72
CA ASP A 63 -24.82 15.70 -18.53
C ASP A 63 -24.18 14.35 -18.22
N LYS A 64 -24.91 13.27 -18.48
CA LYS A 64 -24.43 11.91 -18.28
C LYS A 64 -23.30 11.56 -19.25
N VAL A 65 -23.39 11.98 -20.50
CA VAL A 65 -22.35 11.77 -21.52
C VAL A 65 -21.09 12.58 -21.21
N VAL A 66 -21.25 13.84 -20.81
CA VAL A 66 -20.11 14.71 -20.44
C VAL A 66 -19.38 14.15 -19.22
N MET A 67 -20.10 13.75 -18.17
CA MET A 67 -19.49 13.13 -16.97
C MET A 67 -18.76 11.82 -17.28
N THR A 68 -19.32 10.96 -18.14
CA THR A 68 -18.66 9.72 -18.53
C THR A 68 -17.36 9.99 -19.30
N ASN A 69 -17.37 10.95 -20.22
CA ASN A 69 -16.17 11.31 -20.99
C ASN A 69 -15.08 11.93 -20.10
N GLU A 70 -15.46 12.76 -19.14
CA GLU A 70 -14.50 13.35 -18.18
C GLU A 70 -13.89 12.27 -17.28
N LEU A 71 -14.69 11.34 -16.77
CA LEU A 71 -14.21 10.19 -15.99
C LEU A 71 -13.27 9.32 -16.80
N HIS A 72 -13.59 9.01 -18.07
CA HIS A 72 -12.71 8.27 -18.95
C HIS A 72 -11.38 8.98 -19.18
N THR A 73 -11.40 10.29 -19.42
CA THR A 73 -10.20 11.09 -19.63
C THR A 73 -9.31 11.09 -18.37
N ARG A 74 -9.89 11.29 -17.19
CA ARG A 74 -9.17 11.23 -15.90
C ARG A 74 -8.57 9.85 -15.66
N GLN A 75 -9.33 8.79 -15.96
CA GLN A 75 -8.88 7.42 -15.82
C GLN A 75 -7.73 7.08 -16.78
N GLN A 76 -7.78 7.57 -18.02
CA GLN A 76 -6.69 7.41 -18.98
C GLN A 76 -5.42 8.17 -18.55
N ALA A 77 -5.56 9.41 -18.06
CA ALA A 77 -4.45 10.20 -17.54
C ALA A 77 -3.78 9.53 -16.33
N PHE A 78 -4.59 9.01 -15.40
CA PHE A 78 -4.11 8.24 -14.25
C PHE A 78 -3.34 6.99 -14.68
N ARG A 79 -3.87 6.22 -15.64
CA ARG A 79 -3.20 5.02 -16.18
C ARG A 79 -1.89 5.38 -16.88
N LYS A 80 -1.86 6.45 -17.69
CA LYS A 80 -0.64 6.92 -18.38
C LYS A 80 0.45 7.35 -17.38
N GLY A 81 0.07 8.07 -16.33
CA GLY A 81 0.98 8.46 -15.25
C GLY A 81 1.58 7.26 -14.53
N ASN A 82 0.75 6.28 -14.19
CA ASN A 82 1.17 5.05 -13.54
C ASN A 82 2.08 4.19 -14.42
N THR A 83 1.82 4.12 -15.73
CA THR A 83 2.69 3.41 -16.67
C THR A 83 4.09 4.03 -16.73
N LYS A 84 4.18 5.37 -16.82
CA LYS A 84 5.48 6.07 -16.81
C LYS A 84 6.23 5.80 -15.50
N ARG A 85 5.54 5.91 -14.35
CA ARG A 85 6.12 5.62 -13.03
C ARG A 85 6.59 4.18 -12.93
N LEU A 86 5.79 3.20 -13.37
CA LEU A 86 6.16 1.79 -13.39
C LEU A 86 7.44 1.56 -14.18
N MET A 87 7.57 2.10 -15.38
CA MET A 87 8.78 1.96 -16.20
C MET A 87 10.00 2.56 -15.50
N THR A 88 9.85 3.74 -14.90
CA THR A 88 10.94 4.40 -14.15
C THR A 88 11.35 3.57 -12.93
N VAL A 89 10.39 3.00 -12.21
CA VAL A 89 10.69 2.14 -11.05
C VAL A 89 11.32 0.84 -11.53
N ALA A 90 10.72 0.13 -12.47
CA ALA A 90 11.19 -1.17 -12.95
C ALA A 90 12.62 -1.09 -13.52
N SER A 91 12.97 -0.01 -14.24
CA SER A 91 14.31 0.16 -14.79
C SER A 91 15.42 0.21 -13.72
N ARG A 92 15.11 0.65 -12.50
CA ARG A 92 16.06 0.66 -11.36
C ARG A 92 16.37 -0.73 -10.80
N TYR A 93 15.62 -1.73 -11.21
CA TYR A 93 15.80 -3.14 -10.80
C TYR A 93 16.54 -3.97 -11.85
N VAL A 94 16.80 -3.41 -13.05
CA VAL A 94 17.62 -4.07 -14.07
C VAL A 94 19.03 -4.26 -13.54
N GLY A 95 19.58 -5.48 -13.71
CA GLY A 95 20.92 -5.84 -13.27
C GLY A 95 21.07 -6.21 -11.80
N ILE A 96 20.02 -6.09 -10.95
CA ILE A 96 20.10 -6.60 -9.58
C ILE A 96 20.30 -8.12 -9.62
N PRO A 97 21.30 -8.69 -8.93
CA PRO A 97 21.58 -10.12 -8.95
C PRO A 97 20.39 -10.96 -8.48
N TYR A 98 20.26 -12.17 -9.03
CA TYR A 98 19.31 -13.14 -8.50
C TYR A 98 19.87 -13.80 -7.25
N LYS A 99 19.03 -13.90 -6.21
CA LYS A 99 19.31 -14.68 -5.00
C LYS A 99 18.02 -15.34 -4.53
N TRP A 100 17.99 -16.66 -4.46
CA TRP A 100 16.84 -17.39 -3.95
C TRP A 100 16.50 -16.95 -2.51
N GLY A 101 15.26 -16.56 -2.27
CA GLY A 101 14.82 -16.02 -0.97
C GLY A 101 15.33 -14.61 -0.65
N GLY A 102 16.18 -14.02 -1.50
CA GLY A 102 16.72 -12.69 -1.33
C GLY A 102 15.67 -11.57 -1.49
N THR A 103 15.83 -10.50 -0.70
CA THR A 103 14.88 -9.38 -0.64
C THR A 103 15.55 -8.01 -0.71
N THR A 104 16.87 -7.95 -0.84
CA THR A 104 17.66 -6.71 -0.89
C THR A 104 18.27 -6.48 -2.29
N ARG A 105 18.82 -5.30 -2.52
CA ARG A 105 19.49 -5.00 -3.80
C ARG A 105 20.77 -5.79 -4.05
N ASP A 106 21.33 -6.44 -3.01
CA ASP A 106 22.46 -7.37 -3.16
C ASP A 106 22.04 -8.71 -3.79
N GLY A 107 20.74 -8.98 -3.86
CA GLY A 107 20.17 -10.12 -4.53
C GLY A 107 18.68 -10.28 -4.20
N MET A 108 17.88 -10.47 -5.24
CA MET A 108 16.41 -10.64 -5.14
C MET A 108 15.95 -11.89 -5.89
N ASP A 109 14.93 -12.57 -5.34
CA ASP A 109 14.14 -13.53 -6.13
C ASP A 109 13.04 -12.84 -6.92
N CYS A 110 12.34 -13.59 -7.80
CA CYS A 110 11.31 -13.06 -8.68
C CYS A 110 10.15 -12.40 -7.91
N SER A 111 9.72 -13.01 -6.81
CA SER A 111 8.62 -12.49 -6.00
C SER A 111 9.03 -11.27 -5.18
N ALA A 112 10.23 -11.23 -4.64
CA ALA A 112 10.75 -10.07 -3.92
C ALA A 112 10.90 -8.86 -4.84
N MET A 113 11.45 -9.03 -6.04
CA MET A 113 11.59 -7.97 -7.03
C MET A 113 10.23 -7.42 -7.48
N THR A 114 9.30 -8.30 -7.83
CA THR A 114 7.94 -7.90 -8.23
C THR A 114 7.25 -7.14 -7.11
N ARG A 115 7.34 -7.64 -5.87
CA ARG A 115 6.78 -7.00 -4.67
C ARG A 115 7.34 -5.59 -4.45
N ALA A 116 8.65 -5.43 -4.56
CA ALA A 116 9.32 -4.15 -4.39
C ALA A 116 8.89 -3.13 -5.46
N ILE A 117 8.81 -3.55 -6.74
CA ILE A 117 8.35 -2.70 -7.84
C ILE A 117 6.90 -2.27 -7.64
N VAL A 118 6.00 -3.19 -7.26
CA VAL A 118 4.58 -2.90 -7.01
C VAL A 118 4.42 -1.93 -5.84
N ARG A 119 5.14 -2.16 -4.74
CA ARG A 119 5.11 -1.26 -3.58
C ARG A 119 5.61 0.14 -3.93
N GLU A 120 6.74 0.26 -4.63
CA GLU A 120 7.29 1.57 -5.01
C GLU A 120 6.41 2.30 -6.03
N THR A 121 5.73 1.56 -6.92
CA THR A 121 4.90 2.16 -7.97
C THR A 121 3.51 2.53 -7.48
N TYR A 122 2.86 1.63 -6.73
CA TYR A 122 1.43 1.71 -6.42
C TYR A 122 1.12 1.80 -4.93
N GLY A 123 2.11 1.61 -4.05
CA GLY A 123 1.89 1.55 -2.59
C GLY A 123 1.21 0.26 -2.12
N ILE A 124 1.15 -0.77 -2.96
CA ILE A 124 0.47 -2.03 -2.65
C ILE A 124 1.48 -3.04 -2.09
N GLU A 125 1.14 -3.64 -0.95
CA GLU A 125 1.90 -4.77 -0.41
C GLU A 125 1.38 -6.10 -0.94
N LEU A 126 2.28 -6.87 -1.56
CA LEU A 126 1.99 -8.21 -2.08
C LEU A 126 2.44 -9.30 -1.10
N PRO A 127 1.83 -10.49 -1.14
CA PRO A 127 2.33 -11.66 -0.45
C PRO A 127 3.77 -12.00 -0.83
N ARG A 128 4.46 -12.81 0.00
CA ARG A 128 5.90 -13.08 -0.18
C ARG A 128 6.22 -13.98 -1.38
N THR A 129 5.36 -14.91 -1.73
CA THR A 129 5.67 -15.93 -2.75
C THR A 129 4.84 -15.76 -4.01
N SER A 130 5.38 -16.17 -5.17
CA SER A 130 4.67 -16.18 -6.45
C SER A 130 3.35 -16.97 -6.40
N LYS A 131 3.34 -18.09 -5.68
CA LYS A 131 2.14 -18.92 -5.49
C LYS A 131 1.02 -18.17 -4.73
N GLN A 132 1.38 -17.45 -3.67
CA GLN A 132 0.42 -16.64 -2.92
C GLN A 132 -0.06 -15.43 -3.75
N MET A 133 0.84 -14.77 -4.50
CA MET A 133 0.50 -13.66 -5.39
C MET A 133 -0.49 -14.08 -6.49
N PHE A 134 -0.42 -15.35 -6.94
CA PHE A 134 -1.36 -15.86 -7.94
C PHE A 134 -2.80 -15.92 -7.44
N GLY A 135 -3.02 -15.92 -6.12
CA GLY A 135 -4.35 -15.82 -5.50
C GLY A 135 -4.87 -14.40 -5.29
N VAL A 136 -4.09 -13.35 -5.65
CA VAL A 136 -4.46 -11.95 -5.39
C VAL A 136 -4.90 -11.25 -6.67
N GLY A 137 -5.89 -10.35 -6.55
CA GLY A 137 -6.38 -9.54 -7.67
C GLY A 137 -7.34 -10.30 -8.60
N VAL A 138 -7.70 -9.64 -9.70
CA VAL A 138 -8.67 -10.17 -10.69
C VAL A 138 -7.94 -10.98 -11.77
N PRO A 139 -8.38 -12.21 -12.08
CA PRO A 139 -7.77 -13.00 -13.13
C PRO A 139 -7.98 -12.35 -14.53
N ILE A 140 -6.92 -12.36 -15.35
CA ILE A 140 -6.96 -11.91 -16.74
C ILE A 140 -6.98 -13.16 -17.62
N VAL A 141 -8.11 -13.42 -18.22
CA VAL A 141 -8.34 -14.62 -19.05
C VAL A 141 -7.68 -14.48 -20.42
N ASN A 142 -7.74 -13.28 -21.02
CA ASN A 142 -7.20 -13.02 -22.35
C ASN A 142 -5.90 -12.20 -22.25
N ARG A 143 -4.79 -12.78 -22.72
CA ARG A 143 -3.47 -12.11 -22.74
C ARG A 143 -3.46 -10.78 -23.51
N ASN A 144 -4.32 -10.64 -24.52
CA ASN A 144 -4.44 -9.39 -25.28
C ASN A 144 -5.01 -8.23 -24.43
N GLN A 145 -5.58 -8.54 -23.27
CA GLN A 145 -6.10 -7.55 -22.32
C GLN A 145 -5.06 -7.12 -21.27
N LEU A 146 -3.82 -7.63 -21.34
CA LEU A 146 -2.75 -7.25 -20.43
C LEU A 146 -2.46 -5.75 -20.50
N GLN A 147 -2.33 -5.16 -19.31
CA GLN A 147 -2.02 -3.74 -19.14
C GLN A 147 -0.78 -3.58 -18.26
N PRO A 148 0.01 -2.51 -18.44
CA PRO A 148 1.14 -2.24 -17.56
C PRO A 148 0.70 -2.22 -16.08
N GLY A 149 1.42 -2.99 -15.25
CA GLY A 149 1.10 -3.21 -13.84
C GLY A 149 0.45 -4.56 -13.54
N ASP A 150 -0.03 -5.29 -14.55
CA ASP A 150 -0.54 -6.63 -14.34
C ASP A 150 0.61 -7.59 -13.95
N LEU A 151 0.34 -8.48 -13.02
CA LEU A 151 1.25 -9.56 -12.67
C LEU A 151 1.13 -10.70 -13.68
N VAL A 152 2.25 -11.20 -14.17
CA VAL A 152 2.33 -12.34 -15.10
C VAL A 152 3.04 -13.51 -14.42
N PHE A 153 2.51 -14.70 -14.57
CA PHE A 153 2.92 -15.88 -13.83
C PHE A 153 3.30 -17.02 -14.77
N PHE A 154 4.30 -17.79 -14.34
CA PHE A 154 4.84 -18.88 -15.16
C PHE A 154 5.10 -20.13 -14.29
N GLN A 155 5.03 -21.29 -14.93
CA GLN A 155 5.47 -22.56 -14.39
C GLN A 155 6.87 -22.87 -14.98
N ILE A 156 7.92 -22.45 -14.29
CA ILE A 156 9.31 -22.56 -14.75
C ILE A 156 10.04 -23.72 -14.04
N ALA A 157 9.82 -23.90 -12.74
CA ALA A 157 10.48 -24.94 -11.99
C ALA A 157 9.85 -26.31 -12.22
N ALA A 158 10.68 -27.34 -12.34
CA ALA A 158 10.24 -28.74 -12.43
C ALA A 158 9.66 -29.29 -11.11
N SER A 159 9.68 -28.53 -10.03
CA SER A 159 9.32 -28.92 -8.66
C SER A 159 7.81 -28.99 -8.39
N GLY A 160 7.02 -29.49 -9.36
CA GLY A 160 5.61 -29.75 -9.16
C GLY A 160 4.66 -28.84 -9.94
N PRO A 161 3.34 -29.15 -9.92
CA PRO A 161 2.33 -28.38 -10.62
C PRO A 161 2.13 -26.99 -10.00
N GLY A 162 1.90 -25.99 -10.86
CA GLY A 162 1.51 -24.65 -10.45
C GLY A 162 2.55 -23.57 -10.68
N VAL A 163 2.24 -22.37 -10.20
CA VAL A 163 3.05 -21.19 -10.39
C VAL A 163 4.34 -21.26 -9.57
N SER A 164 5.47 -21.05 -10.27
CA SER A 164 6.79 -21.01 -9.66
C SER A 164 7.57 -19.72 -9.93
N HIS A 165 7.07 -18.87 -10.83
CA HIS A 165 7.72 -17.62 -11.21
C HIS A 165 6.71 -16.52 -11.45
N VAL A 166 7.13 -15.26 -11.20
CA VAL A 166 6.30 -14.07 -11.35
C VAL A 166 7.14 -12.91 -11.90
N GLY A 167 6.49 -12.06 -12.69
CA GLY A 167 6.99 -10.77 -13.12
C GLY A 167 5.86 -9.75 -13.21
N ILE A 168 6.20 -8.52 -13.54
CA ILE A 168 5.25 -7.44 -13.75
C ILE A 168 5.26 -7.00 -15.22
N TYR A 169 4.10 -6.99 -15.85
CA TYR A 169 3.95 -6.56 -17.23
C TYR A 169 4.17 -5.05 -17.34
N VAL A 170 5.04 -4.63 -18.25
CA VAL A 170 5.39 -3.22 -18.45
C VAL A 170 4.87 -2.65 -19.78
N GLY A 171 4.12 -3.46 -20.53
CA GLY A 171 3.57 -3.06 -21.84
C GLY A 171 4.46 -3.49 -23.00
N LYS A 172 3.91 -3.38 -24.23
CA LYS A 172 4.62 -3.71 -25.48
C LYS A 172 5.25 -5.10 -25.46
N ASP A 173 4.47 -6.10 -25.05
CA ASP A 173 4.89 -7.50 -24.97
C ASP A 173 6.06 -7.76 -24.01
N ARG A 174 6.35 -6.85 -23.06
CA ARG A 174 7.48 -6.98 -22.14
C ARG A 174 7.03 -7.05 -20.67
N PHE A 175 7.80 -7.80 -19.90
CA PHE A 175 7.64 -7.87 -18.43
C PHE A 175 9.00 -7.83 -17.75
N MET A 176 9.01 -7.24 -16.55
CA MET A 176 10.17 -7.17 -15.66
C MET A 176 10.12 -8.33 -14.68
N HIS A 177 11.23 -9.04 -14.50
CA HIS A 177 11.38 -10.14 -13.54
C HIS A 177 12.82 -10.33 -13.11
N ALA A 178 13.07 -11.17 -12.08
CA ALA A 178 14.40 -11.62 -11.69
C ALA A 178 14.68 -13.00 -12.31
N SER A 179 15.52 -13.02 -13.35
CA SER A 179 16.02 -14.23 -13.98
C SER A 179 17.11 -14.88 -13.10
N SER A 180 17.06 -16.20 -12.89
CA SER A 180 18.07 -16.92 -12.10
C SER A 180 19.48 -16.84 -12.66
N SER A 181 19.63 -16.60 -13.97
CA SER A 181 20.94 -16.51 -14.65
C SER A 181 21.38 -15.08 -14.97
N ARG A 182 20.43 -14.12 -15.09
CA ARG A 182 20.72 -12.75 -15.55
C ARG A 182 20.33 -11.67 -14.54
N GLY A 183 19.75 -12.05 -13.40
CA GLY A 183 19.23 -11.09 -12.43
C GLY A 183 18.00 -10.35 -12.95
N GLY A 184 17.83 -9.11 -12.53
CA GLY A 184 16.74 -8.24 -12.97
C GLY A 184 16.80 -7.93 -14.45
N VAL A 185 15.76 -8.30 -15.21
CA VAL A 185 15.74 -8.17 -16.67
C VAL A 185 14.33 -8.00 -17.21
N MET A 186 14.21 -7.34 -18.36
CA MET A 186 12.97 -7.22 -19.13
C MET A 186 12.99 -8.19 -20.32
N ASP A 187 12.13 -9.19 -20.28
CA ASP A 187 11.95 -10.15 -21.37
C ASP A 187 10.62 -9.96 -22.11
N ARG A 188 10.50 -10.61 -23.29
CA ARG A 188 9.25 -10.64 -24.05
C ARG A 188 8.37 -11.80 -23.59
N LEU A 189 7.06 -11.56 -23.46
CA LEU A 189 6.08 -12.62 -23.20
C LEU A 189 5.96 -13.59 -24.38
N SER A 190 6.15 -13.10 -25.61
CA SER A 190 6.14 -13.89 -26.84
C SER A 190 7.41 -14.73 -27.05
N ASN A 191 8.44 -14.59 -26.19
CA ASN A 191 9.58 -15.50 -26.22
C ASN A 191 9.09 -16.93 -25.94
N SER A 192 9.49 -17.90 -26.79
CA SER A 192 9.02 -19.28 -26.74
C SER A 192 9.19 -19.94 -25.36
N TYR A 193 10.26 -19.59 -24.64
CA TYR A 193 10.50 -20.08 -23.28
C TYR A 193 9.41 -19.64 -22.29
N PHE A 194 8.98 -18.37 -22.34
CA PHE A 194 7.95 -17.84 -21.44
C PHE A 194 6.55 -18.11 -21.97
N ASP A 195 6.35 -18.10 -23.28
CA ASP A 195 5.07 -18.33 -23.91
C ASP A 195 4.53 -19.73 -23.56
N SER A 196 5.36 -20.77 -23.72
CA SER A 196 5.01 -22.16 -23.40
C SER A 196 4.81 -22.43 -21.90
N ARG A 197 5.27 -21.54 -21.02
CA ARG A 197 5.22 -21.67 -19.56
C ARG A 197 4.27 -20.69 -18.88
N PHE A 198 3.55 -19.90 -19.65
CA PHE A 198 2.61 -18.93 -19.11
C PHE A 198 1.46 -19.61 -18.38
N ALA A 199 1.30 -19.32 -17.09
CA ALA A 199 0.30 -19.92 -16.23
C ALA A 199 -0.93 -19.01 -15.97
N GLY A 200 -0.82 -17.72 -16.30
CA GLY A 200 -1.91 -16.76 -16.13
C GLY A 200 -1.43 -15.37 -15.72
N ALA A 201 -2.39 -14.48 -15.54
CA ALA A 201 -2.10 -13.12 -15.10
C ALA A 201 -3.14 -12.61 -14.10
N ARG A 202 -2.77 -11.58 -13.33
CA ARG A 202 -3.62 -10.94 -12.32
C ARG A 202 -3.53 -9.43 -12.41
N ARG A 203 -4.68 -8.76 -12.34
CA ARG A 203 -4.79 -7.30 -12.23
C ARG A 203 -5.01 -6.91 -10.78
N LEU A 204 -4.21 -5.95 -10.30
CA LEU A 204 -4.26 -5.47 -8.92
C LEU A 204 -5.17 -4.24 -8.76
N LEU A 205 -5.35 -3.43 -9.83
CA LEU A 205 -6.03 -2.13 -9.83
C LEU A 205 -7.07 -2.03 -10.94
#